data_db63a940b7a70de2ada6ad3f17b672d8
#
_entry.id   db63a940b7a70de2ada6ad3f17b672d8
#
_cell.length_a   1.000
_cell.length_b   1.000
_cell.length_c   1.000
_cell.angle_alpha   90.00
_cell.angle_beta   90.00
_cell.angle_gamma   90.00
#
_symmetry.space_group_name_H-M   'P 1'
#
loop_
_entity.id
_entity.type
_entity.pdbx_description
1 polymer ?
#
loop_
_entity_poly.entity_id
_entity_poly.type
_entity_poly.pdbx_seq_one_letter_code
_entity_poly.pdbx_strand_id
1 'polypeptide(L)'
;MLTIRTADHLNDSTTIVEHNCAMALETEGKVLDKQAAELGVKGLFDRPQFGFYLLANIGEKPAASLMVTYEWSDWRNGVFWWIQSVYVKTEFRRQGIYAAMYSELKKMASESHTPVCGFRLYAETNNIKAHATYMSSGMNACNYLMFEETND
;
A
#
# COMPACT_ATOMS: atom_id res chain seq x y z
N MET A 1 0.51 15.08 15.66
CA MET A 1 -0.46 14.00 15.87
C MET A 1 -0.61 13.22 14.58
N LEU A 2 -0.48 11.92 14.67
CA LEU A 2 -0.66 11.01 13.54
C LEU A 2 -2.16 10.77 13.27
N THR A 3 -2.60 10.99 12.05
CA THR A 3 -3.95 10.63 11.59
C THR A 3 -3.84 9.72 10.38
N ILE A 4 -4.70 8.69 10.33
CA ILE A 4 -4.72 7.73 9.24
C ILE A 4 -6.15 7.66 8.72
N ARG A 5 -6.30 7.75 7.41
CA ARG A 5 -7.62 7.75 6.77
C ARG A 5 -7.56 7.23 5.34
N THR A 6 -8.70 6.83 4.84
CA THR A 6 -8.84 6.54 3.41
C THR A 6 -8.62 7.83 2.61
N ALA A 7 -7.87 7.74 1.54
CA ALA A 7 -7.55 8.88 0.70
C ALA A 7 -8.75 9.32 -0.14
N ASP A 8 -8.76 10.60 -0.48
CA ASP A 8 -9.77 11.28 -1.28
C ASP A 8 -9.15 11.71 -2.61
N HIS A 9 -9.85 11.45 -3.71
CA HIS A 9 -9.33 11.77 -5.05
C HIS A 9 -8.98 13.26 -5.21
N LEU A 10 -9.84 14.16 -4.78
CA LEU A 10 -9.66 15.60 -5.00
C LEU A 10 -8.47 16.17 -4.22
N ASN A 11 -8.28 15.69 -3.01
CA ASN A 11 -7.30 16.28 -2.09
C ASN A 11 -5.97 15.53 -2.05
N ASP A 12 -5.95 14.25 -2.38
CA ASP A 12 -4.80 13.39 -2.10
C ASP A 12 -4.09 12.83 -3.33
N SER A 13 -4.69 12.92 -4.52
CA SER A 13 -4.11 12.31 -5.74
C SER A 13 -2.69 12.79 -6.03
N THR A 14 -2.45 14.09 -5.95
CA THR A 14 -1.13 14.65 -6.22
C THR A 14 -0.09 14.10 -5.24
N THR A 15 -0.42 14.04 -3.95
CA THR A 15 0.44 13.49 -2.92
C THR A 15 0.77 12.02 -3.19
N ILE A 16 -0.23 11.22 -3.56
CA ILE A 16 -0.03 9.79 -3.84
C ILE A 16 0.88 9.61 -5.07
N VAL A 17 0.67 10.39 -6.12
CA VAL A 17 1.54 10.37 -7.31
C VAL A 17 2.98 10.72 -6.94
N GLU A 18 3.18 11.76 -6.14
CA GLU A 18 4.51 12.16 -5.66
C GLU A 18 5.17 11.04 -4.85
N HIS A 19 4.41 10.39 -3.96
CA HIS A 19 4.91 9.26 -3.18
C HIS A 19 5.31 8.09 -4.07
N ASN A 20 4.51 7.75 -5.07
CA ASN A 20 4.81 6.65 -6.00
C ASN A 20 6.06 6.95 -6.83
N CYS A 21 6.21 8.17 -7.31
CA CYS A 21 7.39 8.59 -8.06
C CYS A 21 8.65 8.56 -7.18
N ALA A 22 8.55 9.04 -5.95
CA ALA A 22 9.67 9.02 -5.01
C ALA A 22 10.06 7.59 -4.65
N MET A 23 9.09 6.72 -4.41
CA MET A 23 9.34 5.31 -4.10
C MET A 23 10.06 4.59 -5.26
N ALA A 24 9.59 4.76 -6.48
CA ALA A 24 10.18 4.12 -7.65
C ALA A 24 11.63 4.57 -7.86
N LEU A 25 11.90 5.85 -7.69
CA LEU A 25 13.26 6.39 -7.80
C LEU A 25 14.17 5.83 -6.69
N GLU A 26 13.68 5.80 -5.47
CA GLU A 26 14.46 5.39 -4.30
C GLU A 26 14.73 3.88 -4.27
N THR A 27 13.73 3.04 -4.59
CA THR A 27 13.86 1.58 -4.48
C THR A 27 14.40 0.91 -5.73
N GLU A 28 14.11 1.45 -6.91
CA GLU A 28 14.46 0.82 -8.19
C GLU A 28 15.29 1.72 -9.11
N GLY A 29 15.60 2.95 -8.69
CA GLY A 29 16.28 3.93 -9.55
C GLY A 29 15.49 4.29 -10.79
N LYS A 30 14.17 4.08 -10.75
CA LYS A 30 13.29 4.23 -11.91
C LYS A 30 12.55 5.56 -11.86
N VAL A 31 12.65 6.32 -12.95
CA VAL A 31 11.87 7.55 -13.12
C VAL A 31 10.55 7.17 -13.80
N LEU A 32 9.44 7.30 -13.06
CA LEU A 32 8.13 7.02 -13.62
C LEU A 32 7.69 8.12 -14.58
N ASP A 33 6.99 7.72 -15.64
CA ASP A 33 6.25 8.67 -16.45
C ASP A 33 5.14 9.27 -15.58
N LYS A 34 5.23 10.56 -15.32
CA LYS A 34 4.32 11.26 -14.43
C LYS A 34 2.87 11.19 -14.90
N GLN A 35 2.64 11.34 -16.20
CA GLN A 35 1.29 11.24 -16.76
C GLN A 35 0.69 9.85 -16.55
N ALA A 36 1.47 8.80 -16.80
CA ALA A 36 1.02 7.43 -16.55
C ALA A 36 0.73 7.19 -15.06
N ALA A 37 1.57 7.73 -14.16
CA ALA A 37 1.36 7.63 -12.74
C ALA A 37 0.08 8.37 -12.30
N GLU A 38 -0.17 9.56 -12.82
CA GLU A 38 -1.39 10.32 -12.56
C GLU A 38 -2.64 9.56 -13.03
N LEU A 39 -2.60 9.00 -14.23
CA LEU A 39 -3.71 8.20 -14.77
C LEU A 39 -3.92 6.92 -13.97
N GLY A 40 -2.85 6.29 -13.50
CA GLY A 40 -2.93 5.08 -12.68
C GLY A 40 -3.58 5.34 -11.32
N VAL A 41 -3.23 6.42 -10.66
CA VAL A 41 -3.83 6.82 -9.38
C VAL A 41 -5.31 7.18 -9.58
N LYS A 42 -5.60 8.02 -10.57
CA LYS A 42 -6.99 8.36 -10.94
C LYS A 42 -7.80 7.10 -11.26
N GLY A 43 -7.20 6.18 -12.00
CA GLY A 43 -7.85 4.93 -12.41
C GLY A 43 -8.36 4.12 -11.24
N LEU A 44 -7.63 4.06 -10.13
CA LEU A 44 -8.10 3.35 -8.94
C LEU A 44 -9.24 4.10 -8.25
N PHE A 45 -9.15 5.42 -8.13
CA PHE A 45 -10.26 6.22 -7.59
C PHE A 45 -11.55 6.06 -8.40
N ASP A 46 -11.43 5.93 -9.72
CA ASP A 46 -12.58 5.72 -10.61
C ASP A 46 -13.15 4.28 -10.49
N ARG A 47 -12.40 3.36 -9.89
CA ARG A 47 -12.75 1.94 -9.79
C ARG A 47 -12.62 1.42 -8.35
N PRO A 48 -13.46 1.93 -7.43
CA PRO A 48 -13.34 1.56 -6.01
C PRO A 48 -13.50 0.06 -5.73
N GLN A 49 -14.05 -0.70 -6.68
CA GLN A 49 -14.14 -2.16 -6.57
C GLN A 49 -12.77 -2.85 -6.70
N PHE A 50 -11.73 -2.17 -7.17
CA PHE A 50 -10.40 -2.75 -7.28
C PHE A 50 -9.52 -2.48 -6.06
N GLY A 51 -9.83 -1.47 -5.28
CA GLY A 51 -9.04 -1.15 -4.10
C GLY A 51 -9.19 0.28 -3.64
N PHE A 52 -8.29 0.70 -2.77
CA PHE A 52 -8.29 2.06 -2.20
C PHE A 52 -6.88 2.46 -1.77
N TYR A 53 -6.71 3.75 -1.52
CA TYR A 53 -5.49 4.28 -0.91
C TYR A 53 -5.73 4.64 0.55
N LEU A 54 -4.74 4.37 1.38
CA LEU A 54 -4.69 4.82 2.77
C LEU A 54 -3.60 5.88 2.89
N LEU A 55 -3.90 6.96 3.59
CA LEU A 55 -2.99 8.10 3.79
C LEU A 55 -2.77 8.34 5.27
N ALA A 56 -1.52 8.57 5.65
CA ALA A 56 -1.13 8.96 7.00
C ALA A 56 -0.57 10.38 7.00
N ASN A 57 -1.04 11.20 7.90
CA ASN A 57 -0.57 12.57 8.09
C ASN A 57 0.01 12.76 9.48
N ILE A 58 1.05 13.58 9.58
CA ILE A 58 1.53 14.13 10.86
C ILE A 58 1.10 15.60 10.89
N GLY A 59 0.10 15.91 11.71
CA GLY A 59 -0.56 17.20 11.62
C GLY A 59 -1.23 17.34 10.25
N GLU A 60 -0.91 18.42 9.55
CA GLU A 60 -1.41 18.65 8.19
C GLU A 60 -0.49 18.11 7.09
N LYS A 61 0.66 17.54 7.45
CA LYS A 61 1.67 17.08 6.49
C LYS A 61 1.46 15.64 6.10
N PRO A 62 1.28 15.32 4.80
CA PRO A 62 1.27 13.94 4.35
C PRO A 62 2.60 13.27 4.66
N ALA A 63 2.55 12.15 5.38
CA ALA A 63 3.74 11.44 5.84
C ALA A 63 3.95 10.11 5.12
N ALA A 64 2.86 9.41 4.80
CA ALA A 64 2.93 8.09 4.20
C ALA A 64 1.66 7.76 3.43
N SER A 65 1.75 6.84 2.50
CA SER A 65 0.60 6.27 1.80
C SER A 65 0.86 4.81 1.44
N LEU A 66 -0.22 4.09 1.21
CA LEU A 66 -0.20 2.75 0.65
C LEU A 66 -1.47 2.50 -0.17
N MET A 67 -1.42 1.50 -1.01
CA MET A 67 -2.55 1.05 -1.80
C MET A 67 -2.98 -0.33 -1.30
N VAL A 68 -4.28 -0.57 -1.24
CA VAL A 68 -4.84 -1.91 -1.00
C VAL A 68 -5.58 -2.34 -2.25
N THR A 69 -5.34 -3.57 -2.70
CA THR A 69 -6.11 -4.23 -3.76
C THR A 69 -6.63 -5.56 -3.24
N TYR A 70 -7.52 -6.21 -4.00
CA TYR A 70 -8.26 -7.36 -3.50
C TYR A 70 -7.96 -8.62 -4.32
N GLU A 71 -7.84 -9.74 -3.60
CA GLU A 71 -7.77 -11.06 -4.22
C GLU A 71 -8.83 -11.95 -3.58
N TRP A 72 -9.75 -12.46 -4.38
CA TRP A 72 -10.74 -13.41 -3.88
C TRP A 72 -10.10 -14.79 -3.61
N SER A 73 -10.42 -15.37 -2.48
CA SER A 73 -10.04 -16.74 -2.14
C SER A 73 -11.30 -17.61 -2.03
N ASP A 74 -11.52 -18.43 -3.04
CA ASP A 74 -12.64 -19.37 -3.04
C ASP A 74 -12.48 -20.46 -1.99
N TRP A 75 -11.24 -20.83 -1.67
CA TRP A 75 -10.97 -21.79 -0.60
C TRP A 75 -11.37 -21.27 0.78
N ARG A 76 -11.31 -19.95 0.98
CA ARG A 76 -11.56 -19.30 2.28
C ARG A 76 -12.88 -18.54 2.34
N ASN A 77 -13.56 -18.46 1.22
CA ASN A 77 -14.78 -17.65 1.09
C ASN A 77 -14.55 -16.23 1.63
N GLY A 78 -13.49 -15.61 1.19
CA GLY A 78 -13.11 -14.29 1.66
C GLY A 78 -12.11 -13.63 0.72
N VAL A 79 -11.75 -12.41 1.04
CA VAL A 79 -10.86 -11.61 0.23
C VAL A 79 -9.55 -11.38 0.97
N PHE A 80 -8.41 -11.60 0.28
CA PHE A 80 -7.12 -11.09 0.75
C PHE A 80 -6.98 -9.63 0.37
N TRP A 81 -6.51 -8.83 1.30
CA TRP A 81 -6.10 -7.47 1.02
C TRP A 81 -4.60 -7.45 0.71
N TRP A 82 -4.27 -7.06 -0.51
CA TRP A 82 -2.89 -6.87 -0.94
C TRP A 82 -2.45 -5.46 -0.65
N ILE A 83 -1.32 -5.33 0.05
CA ILE A 83 -0.73 -4.04 0.38
C ILE A 83 0.35 -3.74 -0.64
N GLN A 84 0.23 -2.63 -1.33
CA GLN A 84 1.12 -2.23 -2.42
C GLN A 84 1.48 -0.76 -2.31
N SER A 85 2.54 -0.36 -3.01
CA SER A 85 2.97 1.04 -3.12
C SER A 85 3.13 1.71 -1.75
N VAL A 86 3.73 1.00 -0.80
CA VAL A 86 3.97 1.53 0.54
C VAL A 86 5.12 2.54 0.47
N TYR A 87 4.84 3.76 0.91
CA TYR A 87 5.87 4.80 1.00
C TYR A 87 5.71 5.60 2.28
N VAL A 88 6.80 5.78 2.99
CA VAL A 88 6.91 6.69 4.13
C VAL A 88 7.98 7.71 3.77
N LYS A 89 7.65 8.99 3.86
CA LYS A 89 8.63 10.06 3.60
C LYS A 89 9.82 9.91 4.51
N THR A 90 11.01 10.19 3.99
CA THR A 90 12.28 9.99 4.68
C THR A 90 12.30 10.62 6.08
N GLU A 91 11.80 11.86 6.19
CA GLU A 91 11.78 12.59 7.46
C GLU A 91 10.84 12.01 8.51
N PHE A 92 9.92 11.14 8.11
CA PHE A 92 8.95 10.51 9.02
C PHE A 92 9.22 9.03 9.26
N ARG A 93 10.32 8.50 8.75
CA ARG A 93 10.68 7.08 8.94
C ARG A 93 11.11 6.78 10.37
N ARG A 94 11.02 5.50 10.75
CA ARG A 94 11.42 4.99 12.07
C ARG A 94 10.60 5.57 13.22
N GLN A 95 9.36 5.97 12.94
CA GLN A 95 8.41 6.50 13.92
C GLN A 95 7.17 5.62 14.05
N GLY A 96 7.20 4.40 13.50
CA GLY A 96 6.11 3.44 13.61
C GLY A 96 4.89 3.75 12.74
N ILE A 97 5.02 4.59 11.73
CA ILE A 97 3.89 4.99 10.88
C ILE A 97 3.33 3.81 10.09
N TYR A 98 4.19 2.99 9.47
CA TYR A 98 3.72 1.80 8.77
C TYR A 98 2.98 0.84 9.69
N ALA A 99 3.52 0.59 10.89
CA ALA A 99 2.89 -0.27 11.88
C ALA A 99 1.50 0.25 12.27
N ALA A 100 1.36 1.56 12.43
CA ALA A 100 0.07 2.19 12.72
C ALA A 100 -0.90 2.06 11.54
N MET A 101 -0.43 2.23 10.31
CA MET A 101 -1.25 2.05 9.11
C MET A 101 -1.72 0.60 8.97
N TYR A 102 -0.84 -0.35 9.23
CA TYR A 102 -1.20 -1.77 9.18
C TYR A 102 -2.22 -2.13 10.26
N SER A 103 -2.06 -1.58 11.46
CA SER A 103 -3.05 -1.73 12.53
C SER A 103 -4.42 -1.18 12.13
N GLU A 104 -4.45 -0.03 11.47
CA GLU A 104 -5.70 0.55 10.96
C GLU A 104 -6.32 -0.33 9.88
N LEU A 105 -5.52 -0.91 8.97
CA LEU A 105 -6.03 -1.86 7.98
C LEU A 105 -6.67 -3.08 8.63
N LYS A 106 -6.06 -3.61 9.70
CA LYS A 106 -6.65 -4.74 10.44
C LYS A 106 -7.99 -4.38 11.05
N LYS A 107 -8.09 -3.18 11.59
CA LYS A 107 -9.36 -2.66 12.12
C LYS A 107 -10.40 -2.52 11.02
N MET A 108 -10.06 -1.87 9.91
CA MET A 108 -10.95 -1.72 8.75
C MET A 108 -11.40 -3.08 8.21
N ALA A 109 -10.51 -4.05 8.15
CA ALA A 109 -10.81 -5.40 7.70
C ALA A 109 -11.81 -6.09 8.62
N SER A 110 -11.67 -5.92 9.94
CA SER A 110 -12.60 -6.50 10.92
C SER A 110 -14.00 -5.91 10.81
N GLU A 111 -14.12 -4.70 10.29
CA GLU A 111 -15.39 -3.98 10.10
C GLU A 111 -15.92 -4.13 8.66
N SER A 112 -15.19 -4.81 7.77
CA SER A 112 -15.56 -4.96 6.37
C SER A 112 -16.80 -5.82 6.20
N HIS A 113 -17.68 -5.41 5.29
CA HIS A 113 -18.87 -6.18 4.95
C HIS A 113 -18.52 -7.52 4.28
N THR A 114 -17.53 -7.52 3.38
CA THR A 114 -17.00 -8.74 2.79
C THR A 114 -15.91 -9.29 3.71
N PRO A 115 -15.96 -10.58 4.10
CA PRO A 115 -14.95 -11.16 4.99
C PRO A 115 -13.54 -11.02 4.41
N VAL A 116 -12.62 -10.50 5.21
CA VAL A 116 -11.21 -10.39 4.87
C VAL A 116 -10.47 -11.56 5.52
N CYS A 117 -9.92 -12.45 4.71
CA CYS A 117 -9.27 -13.67 5.21
C CYS A 117 -7.77 -13.50 5.47
N GLY A 118 -7.18 -12.38 5.10
CA GLY A 118 -5.78 -12.13 5.36
C GLY A 118 -5.23 -10.95 4.58
N PHE A 119 -3.95 -10.70 4.80
CA PHE A 119 -3.19 -9.64 4.15
C PHE A 119 -2.00 -10.27 3.43
N ARG A 120 -1.70 -9.77 2.25
CA ARG A 120 -0.55 -10.21 1.46
C ARG A 120 0.20 -8.99 0.92
N LEU A 121 1.48 -9.14 0.72
CA LEU A 121 2.29 -8.20 -0.03
C LEU A 121 3.47 -8.95 -0.64
N TYR A 122 4.10 -8.35 -1.62
CA TYR A 122 5.39 -8.82 -2.09
C TYR A 122 6.43 -7.73 -1.90
N ALA A 123 7.67 -8.15 -1.68
CA ALA A 123 8.82 -7.26 -1.53
C ALA A 123 9.97 -7.85 -2.32
N GLU A 124 10.84 -6.98 -2.81
CA GLU A 124 12.05 -7.46 -3.48
C GLU A 124 12.86 -8.37 -2.55
N THR A 125 13.40 -9.43 -3.11
CA THR A 125 14.14 -10.44 -2.34
C THR A 125 15.36 -9.85 -1.62
N ASN A 126 15.92 -8.76 -2.13
CA ASN A 126 17.09 -8.09 -1.57
C ASN A 126 16.76 -6.99 -0.56
N ASN A 127 15.47 -6.64 -0.39
CA ASN A 127 15.08 -5.57 0.51
C ASN A 127 14.92 -6.09 1.95
N ILE A 128 16.05 -6.34 2.60
CA ILE A 128 16.10 -6.95 3.93
C ILE A 128 15.40 -6.08 4.99
N LYS A 129 15.52 -4.75 4.88
CA LYS A 129 14.85 -3.83 5.82
C LYS A 129 13.34 -3.95 5.75
N ALA A 130 12.78 -4.04 4.53
CA ALA A 130 11.35 -4.25 4.35
C ALA A 130 10.90 -5.58 4.92
N HIS A 131 11.66 -6.67 4.67
CA HIS A 131 11.35 -7.98 5.24
C HIS A 131 11.27 -7.93 6.77
N ALA A 132 12.24 -7.29 7.42
CA ALA A 132 12.26 -7.16 8.87
C ALA A 132 11.05 -6.38 9.38
N THR A 133 10.67 -5.31 8.69
CA THR A 133 9.49 -4.50 9.02
C THR A 133 8.21 -5.33 8.96
N TYR A 134 8.03 -6.10 7.89
CA TYR A 134 6.82 -6.92 7.72
C TYR A 134 6.75 -8.05 8.74
N MET A 135 7.87 -8.72 9.00
CA MET A 135 7.93 -9.78 10.02
C MET A 135 7.63 -9.21 11.41
N SER A 136 8.17 -8.05 11.77
CA SER A 136 7.92 -7.43 13.07
C SER A 136 6.45 -7.00 13.22
N SER A 137 5.74 -6.80 12.13
CA SER A 137 4.32 -6.46 12.11
C SER A 137 3.40 -7.69 12.18
N GLY A 138 3.96 -8.90 12.22
CA GLY A 138 3.19 -10.14 12.34
C GLY A 138 3.01 -10.91 11.04
N MET A 139 3.61 -10.48 9.95
CA MET A 139 3.60 -11.22 8.69
C MET A 139 4.70 -12.27 8.66
N ASN A 140 4.47 -13.34 7.90
CA ASN A 140 5.45 -14.41 7.67
C ASN A 140 5.70 -14.57 6.19
N ALA A 141 6.93 -14.90 5.82
CA ALA A 141 7.22 -15.30 4.46
C ALA A 141 6.46 -16.59 4.14
N CYS A 142 5.78 -16.63 3.01
CA CYS A 142 5.04 -17.82 2.57
C CYS A 142 5.84 -18.62 1.54
N ASN A 143 5.32 -19.79 1.19
CA ASN A 143 5.99 -20.74 0.29
C ASN A 143 5.59 -20.55 -1.17
N TYR A 144 5.09 -19.37 -1.55
CA TYR A 144 4.72 -19.09 -2.93
C TYR A 144 5.78 -18.26 -3.63
N LEU A 145 6.06 -18.62 -4.86
CA LEU A 145 6.86 -17.78 -5.77
C LEU A 145 5.90 -16.99 -6.66
N MET A 146 6.32 -15.81 -7.04
CA MET A 146 5.58 -15.01 -7.99
C MET A 146 6.11 -15.28 -9.40
N PHE A 147 5.21 -15.58 -10.33
CA PHE A 147 5.50 -15.70 -11.75
C PHE A 147 4.83 -14.56 -12.48
N GLU A 148 5.51 -13.98 -13.43
CA GLU A 148 5.04 -12.79 -14.12
C GLU A 148 5.31 -12.86 -15.61
N GLU A 149 4.33 -12.47 -16.40
CA GLU A 149 4.49 -12.18 -17.82
C GLU A 149 3.72 -10.90 -18.09
N THR A 150 4.44 -9.83 -18.44
CA THR A 150 3.80 -8.53 -18.69
C THR A 150 3.26 -8.43 -20.12
N ASN A 151 2.19 -7.68 -20.29
CA ASN A 151 1.67 -7.35 -21.62
C ASN A 151 2.36 -6.08 -22.13
N ASP A 152 2.93 -6.17 -23.30
CA ASP A 152 3.59 -5.04 -23.97
C ASP A 152 2.61 -4.27 -24.87
#